data_0e6318ffbaceb450fa460e5c3e6d15fc
#
_entry.id   0e6318ffbaceb450fa460e5c3e6d15fc
#
_cell.length_a   1.000
_cell.length_b   1.000
_cell.length_c   1.000
_cell.angle_alpha   90.00
_cell.angle_beta   90.00
_cell.angle_gamma   90.00
#
_symmetry.space_group_name_H-M   'P 1'
#
loop_
_entity.id
_entity.type
_entity.pdbx_description
1 polymer ?
#
loop_
_entity_poly.entity_id
_entity_poly.type
_entity_poly.pdbx_seq_one_letter_code
_entity_poly.pdbx_strand_id
1 'polypeptide(L)'
;MILFPAVDIKGGQAVRLRRGRADDSTVFSDDPVAAALQWQEQGAKFLHLVDLDGAFEGVSPNTDLVRRICEALSIPVQLGGGIRDEETAHRWLDAGVARLIIGTLALEDPARFADRKSVV
;
A
#
# COMPACT_ATOMS: atom_id res chain seq x y z
N MET A 1 0.72 10.94 -19.59
CA MET A 1 1.57 10.37 -18.51
C MET A 1 0.70 9.62 -17.53
N ILE A 2 1.14 8.43 -17.14
CA ILE A 2 0.44 7.63 -16.13
C ILE A 2 1.19 7.78 -14.81
N LEU A 3 0.47 8.10 -13.74
CA LEU A 3 1.06 8.22 -12.42
C LEU A 3 0.99 6.88 -11.67
N PHE A 4 2.14 6.42 -11.19
CA PHE A 4 2.25 5.21 -10.37
C PHE A 4 2.83 5.59 -9.01
N PRO A 5 2.05 6.26 -8.15
CA PRO A 5 2.58 6.72 -6.87
C PRO A 5 2.82 5.56 -5.93
N ALA A 6 3.88 5.70 -5.13
CA ALA A 6 4.21 4.76 -4.07
C ALA A 6 4.30 5.54 -2.75
N VAL A 7 3.72 4.97 -1.71
CA VAL A 7 3.75 5.56 -0.37
C VAL A 7 4.31 4.53 0.59
N ASP A 8 5.41 4.86 1.24
CA ASP A 8 6.00 4.03 2.28
C ASP A 8 5.32 4.33 3.62
N ILE A 9 4.92 3.31 4.35
CA ILE A 9 4.25 3.45 5.63
C ILE A 9 5.12 2.85 6.72
N LYS A 10 5.36 3.64 7.77
CA LYS A 10 6.11 3.21 8.94
C LYS A 10 5.54 3.88 10.18
N GLY A 11 5.21 3.08 11.20
CA GLY A 11 4.69 3.60 12.45
C GLY A 11 3.43 4.43 12.31
N GLY A 12 2.55 4.07 11.36
CA GLY A 12 1.30 4.79 11.13
C GLY A 12 1.46 6.09 10.35
N GLN A 13 2.63 6.34 9.77
CA GLN A 13 2.92 7.57 9.04
C GLN A 13 3.42 7.26 7.64
N ALA A 14 3.19 8.19 6.71
CA ALA A 14 3.83 8.12 5.41
C ALA A 14 5.24 8.70 5.56
N VAL A 15 6.24 7.95 5.11
CA VAL A 15 7.64 8.31 5.28
C VAL A 15 8.38 8.24 3.94
N ARG A 16 9.56 8.84 3.91
CA ARG A 16 10.50 8.71 2.80
C ARG A 16 11.79 8.12 3.37
N LEU A 17 12.22 7.00 2.82
CA LEU A 17 13.46 6.38 3.24
C LEU A 17 14.63 6.98 2.48
N ARG A 18 15.74 7.20 3.18
CA ARG A 18 17.00 7.53 2.56
C ARG A 18 17.76 6.23 2.31
N ARG A 19 18.10 5.98 1.04
CA ARG A 19 18.83 4.77 0.64
C ARG A 19 18.12 3.46 1.01
N GLY A 20 16.78 3.49 1.16
CA GLY A 20 16.01 2.31 1.48
C GLY A 20 16.14 1.79 2.90
N ARG A 21 16.66 2.59 3.82
CA ARG A 21 16.92 2.16 5.20
C ARG A 21 15.84 2.65 6.14
N ALA A 22 15.28 1.73 6.90
CA ALA A 22 14.21 2.05 7.86
C ALA A 22 14.69 2.96 8.99
N ASP A 23 15.97 2.89 9.37
CA ASP A 23 16.55 3.72 10.41
C ASP A 23 16.91 5.13 9.94
N ASP A 24 16.80 5.39 8.64
CA ASP A 24 17.09 6.69 8.07
C ASP A 24 15.86 7.14 7.26
N SER A 25 14.80 7.45 7.98
CA SER A 25 13.52 7.83 7.38
C SER A 25 13.13 9.24 7.81
N THR A 26 12.44 9.93 6.91
CA THR A 26 11.86 11.24 7.19
C THR A 26 10.35 11.13 7.07
N VAL A 27 9.63 11.68 8.05
CA VAL A 27 8.17 11.70 7.97
C VAL A 27 7.75 12.59 6.80
N PHE A 28 6.99 12.00 5.89
CA PHE A 28 6.47 12.69 4.72
C PHE A 28 5.07 13.25 5.00
N SER A 29 4.27 12.50 5.74
CA SER A 29 2.92 12.92 6.12
C SER A 29 2.50 12.20 7.41
N ASP A 30 1.89 12.95 8.33
CA ASP A 30 1.29 12.37 9.53
C ASP A 30 0.00 11.63 9.21
N ASP A 31 -0.61 11.94 8.06
CA ASP A 31 -1.90 11.37 7.67
C ASP A 31 -1.75 10.66 6.32
N PRO A 32 -1.44 9.35 6.34
CA PRO A 32 -1.30 8.58 5.11
C PRO A 32 -2.57 8.52 4.27
N VAL A 33 -3.74 8.60 4.90
CA VAL A 33 -5.01 8.61 4.15
C VAL A 33 -5.12 9.88 3.33
N ALA A 34 -4.80 11.03 3.91
CA ALA A 34 -4.81 12.30 3.19
C ALA A 34 -3.78 12.31 2.06
N ALA A 35 -2.58 11.75 2.31
CA ALA A 35 -1.55 11.65 1.28
C ALA A 35 -2.02 10.79 0.12
N ALA A 36 -2.67 9.67 0.41
CA ALA A 36 -3.21 8.79 -0.63
C ALA A 36 -4.29 9.48 -1.46
N LEU A 37 -5.19 10.20 -0.80
CA LEU A 37 -6.25 10.93 -1.50
C LEU A 37 -5.69 12.02 -2.43
N GLN A 38 -4.60 12.66 -2.05
CA GLN A 38 -3.96 13.64 -2.92
C GLN A 38 -3.49 13.01 -4.23
N TRP A 39 -2.91 11.81 -4.17
CA TRP A 39 -2.50 11.11 -5.38
C TRP A 39 -3.69 10.77 -6.27
N GLN A 40 -4.79 10.32 -5.65
CA GLN A 40 -6.00 10.03 -6.40
C GLN A 40 -6.54 11.28 -7.10
N GLU A 41 -6.55 12.41 -6.41
CA GLU A 41 -7.01 13.68 -6.98
C GLU A 41 -6.13 14.13 -8.14
N GLN A 42 -4.86 13.78 -8.13
CA GLN A 42 -3.92 14.11 -9.20
C GLN A 42 -4.03 13.16 -10.39
N GLY A 43 -4.94 12.19 -10.35
CA GLY A 43 -5.21 11.33 -11.48
C GLY A 43 -4.51 9.98 -11.45
N ALA A 44 -3.98 9.56 -10.29
CA ALA A 44 -3.37 8.24 -10.17
C ALA A 44 -4.40 7.15 -10.47
N LYS A 45 -3.98 6.11 -11.16
CA LYS A 45 -4.83 4.99 -11.54
C LYS A 45 -4.83 3.88 -10.51
N PHE A 46 -3.78 3.77 -9.72
CA PHE A 46 -3.71 2.91 -8.56
C PHE A 46 -2.65 3.47 -7.60
N LEU A 47 -2.66 2.99 -6.37
CA LEU A 47 -1.70 3.40 -5.36
C LEU A 47 -0.90 2.19 -4.91
N HIS A 48 0.43 2.32 -4.87
CA HIS A 48 1.31 1.30 -4.32
C HIS A 48 1.69 1.69 -2.90
N LEU A 49 1.39 0.80 -1.94
CA LEU A 49 1.81 0.97 -0.55
C LEU A 49 2.94 0.00 -0.23
N VAL A 50 3.92 0.48 0.51
CA VAL A 50 4.98 -0.37 1.05
C VAL A 50 4.85 -0.34 2.57
N ASP A 51 4.58 -1.49 3.16
CA ASP A 51 4.51 -1.65 4.61
C ASP A 51 5.90 -1.90 5.15
N LEU A 52 6.57 -0.86 5.58
CA LEU A 52 7.94 -0.96 6.07
C LEU A 52 8.03 -1.71 7.40
N ASP A 53 7.01 -1.62 8.24
CA ASP A 53 6.99 -2.36 9.50
C ASP A 53 6.90 -3.87 9.25
N GLY A 54 6.03 -4.28 8.32
CA GLY A 54 5.94 -5.67 7.93
C GLY A 54 7.21 -6.18 7.28
N ALA A 55 7.83 -5.37 6.41
CA ALA A 55 9.05 -5.75 5.71
C ALA A 55 10.22 -5.98 6.67
N PHE A 56 10.32 -5.19 7.74
CA PHE A 56 11.44 -5.27 8.67
C PHE A 56 11.15 -6.12 9.90
N GLU A 57 9.92 -6.22 10.32
CA GLU A 57 9.53 -6.90 11.56
C GLU A 57 8.76 -8.20 11.35
N GLY A 58 8.30 -8.46 10.14
CA GLY A 58 7.53 -9.65 9.82
C GLY A 58 6.05 -9.59 10.19
N VAL A 59 5.65 -8.59 10.97
CA VAL A 59 4.27 -8.37 11.40
C VAL A 59 3.92 -6.91 11.14
N SER A 60 2.73 -6.65 10.67
CA SER A 60 2.34 -5.27 10.39
C SER A 60 1.40 -4.71 11.44
N PRO A 61 1.80 -3.63 12.12
CA PRO A 61 0.88 -2.86 12.96
C PRO A 61 -0.03 -1.94 12.15
N ASN A 62 0.14 -1.89 10.83
CA ASN A 62 -0.53 -0.91 9.97
C ASN A 62 -1.80 -1.46 9.30
N THR A 63 -2.29 -2.62 9.73
CA THR A 63 -3.44 -3.26 9.08
C THR A 63 -4.68 -2.36 9.04
N ASP A 64 -5.01 -1.74 10.16
CA ASP A 64 -6.17 -0.85 10.22
C ASP A 64 -5.97 0.41 9.38
N LEU A 65 -4.75 0.93 9.34
CA LEU A 65 -4.43 2.08 8.52
C LEU A 65 -4.62 1.77 7.03
N VAL A 66 -4.12 0.62 6.58
CA VAL A 66 -4.28 0.19 5.19
C VAL A 66 -5.75 0.00 4.85
N ARG A 67 -6.54 -0.57 5.77
CA ARG A 67 -7.98 -0.70 5.56
C ARG A 67 -8.62 0.67 5.34
N ARG A 68 -8.27 1.66 6.16
CA ARG A 68 -8.82 3.01 6.02
C ARG A 68 -8.42 3.65 4.69
N ILE A 69 -7.20 3.44 4.25
CA ILE A 69 -6.76 3.93 2.95
C ILE A 69 -7.59 3.28 1.83
N CYS A 70 -7.75 1.96 1.87
CA CYS A 70 -8.52 1.25 0.87
C CYS A 70 -9.98 1.71 0.83
N GLU A 71 -10.56 1.98 1.98
CA GLU A 71 -11.94 2.45 2.05
C GLU A 71 -12.09 3.88 1.52
N ALA A 72 -11.09 4.72 1.74
CA ALA A 72 -11.13 6.12 1.31
C ALA A 72 -10.92 6.28 -0.20
N LEU A 73 -10.15 5.41 -0.82
CA LEU A 73 -9.82 5.52 -2.23
C LEU A 73 -10.85 4.82 -3.11
N SER A 74 -11.10 5.40 -4.28
CA SER A 74 -11.89 4.74 -5.33
C SER A 74 -10.98 4.02 -6.34
N ILE A 75 -9.67 4.25 -6.29
CA ILE A 75 -8.70 3.52 -7.12
C ILE A 75 -8.18 2.30 -6.36
N PRO A 76 -7.71 1.26 -7.06
CA PRO A 76 -7.21 0.07 -6.38
C PRO A 76 -5.89 0.33 -5.67
N VAL A 77 -5.67 -0.42 -4.59
CA VAL A 77 -4.45 -0.33 -3.78
C VAL A 77 -3.65 -1.61 -3.96
N GLN A 78 -2.37 -1.45 -4.24
CA GLN A 78 -1.40 -2.53 -4.34
C GLN A 78 -0.45 -2.41 -3.15
N LEU A 79 -0.08 -3.53 -2.55
CA LEU A 79 0.75 -3.50 -1.35
C LEU A 79 1.91 -4.47 -1.45
N GLY A 80 3.08 -4.03 -1.00
CA GLY A 80 4.27 -4.85 -0.83
C GLY A 80 4.85 -4.67 0.56
N GLY A 81 5.75 -5.58 0.94
CA GLY A 81 6.48 -5.51 2.21
C GLY A 81 6.01 -6.55 3.21
N GLY A 82 6.92 -7.42 3.66
CA GLY A 82 6.67 -8.35 4.75
C GLY A 82 5.67 -9.47 4.51
N ILE A 83 5.33 -9.73 3.26
CA ILE A 83 4.37 -10.80 2.96
C ILE A 83 5.15 -12.10 2.79
N ARG A 84 5.04 -12.99 3.78
CA ARG A 84 5.83 -14.22 3.84
C ARG A 84 5.00 -15.48 3.81
N ASP A 85 3.71 -15.39 4.07
CA ASP A 85 2.86 -16.56 4.13
C ASP A 85 1.45 -16.22 3.63
N GLU A 86 0.68 -17.27 3.45
CA GLU A 86 -0.67 -17.19 2.93
C GLU A 86 -1.61 -16.47 3.90
N GLU A 87 -1.42 -16.65 5.19
CA GLU A 87 -2.24 -16.01 6.20
C GLU A 87 -2.11 -14.49 6.14
N THR A 88 -0.87 -14.00 6.03
CA THR A 88 -0.61 -12.56 5.89
C THR A 88 -1.22 -12.04 4.60
N ALA A 89 -1.09 -12.79 3.50
CA ALA A 89 -1.67 -12.41 2.22
C ALA A 89 -3.19 -12.27 2.32
N HIS A 90 -3.87 -13.23 2.94
CA HIS A 90 -5.31 -13.17 3.12
C HIS A 90 -5.73 -11.98 3.99
N ARG A 91 -4.96 -11.67 5.01
CA ARG A 91 -5.23 -10.54 5.89
C ARG A 91 -5.24 -9.21 5.11
N TRP A 92 -4.26 -9.03 4.22
CA TRP A 92 -4.20 -7.84 3.38
C TRP A 92 -5.36 -7.76 2.40
N LEU A 93 -5.70 -8.89 1.76
CA LEU A 93 -6.85 -8.91 0.84
C LEU A 93 -8.15 -8.59 1.59
N ASP A 94 -8.31 -9.11 2.79
CA ASP A 94 -9.48 -8.81 3.62
C ASP A 94 -9.53 -7.33 4.03
N ALA A 95 -8.38 -6.69 4.16
CA ALA A 95 -8.34 -5.26 4.48
C ALA A 95 -8.74 -4.37 3.29
N GLY A 96 -8.80 -4.92 2.10
CA GLY A 96 -9.24 -4.18 0.92
C GLY A 96 -8.18 -4.02 -0.17
N VAL A 97 -6.99 -4.54 0.04
CA VAL A 97 -5.92 -4.48 -0.95
C VAL A 97 -6.30 -5.31 -2.17
N ALA A 98 -6.11 -4.76 -3.36
CA ALA A 98 -6.50 -5.40 -4.61
C ALA A 98 -5.41 -6.30 -5.19
N ARG A 99 -4.14 -5.96 -4.93
CA ARG A 99 -2.99 -6.73 -5.43
C ARG A 99 -1.88 -6.72 -4.39
N LEU A 100 -1.24 -7.88 -4.23
CA LEU A 100 -0.08 -8.05 -3.36
C LEU A 100 1.15 -8.33 -4.21
N ILE A 101 2.26 -7.70 -3.87
CA ILE A 101 3.55 -7.98 -4.50
C ILE A 101 4.37 -8.82 -3.54
N ILE A 102 4.67 -10.04 -3.96
CA ILE A 102 5.39 -11.03 -3.15
C ILE A 102 6.64 -11.41 -3.93
N GLY A 103 7.76 -10.79 -3.57
CA GLY A 103 8.99 -10.95 -4.33
C GLY A 103 8.78 -10.52 -5.77
N THR A 104 8.95 -11.44 -6.73
CA THR A 104 8.72 -11.16 -8.15
C THR A 104 7.32 -11.55 -8.61
N LEU A 105 6.49 -12.07 -7.70
CA LEU A 105 5.14 -12.51 -8.02
C LEU A 105 4.12 -11.49 -7.55
N ALA A 106 3.01 -11.42 -8.26
CA ALA A 106 1.88 -10.61 -7.86
C ALA A 106 0.67 -11.53 -7.63
N LEU A 107 0.01 -11.36 -6.49
CA LEU A 107 -1.24 -12.04 -6.17
C LEU A 107 -2.32 -10.98 -6.09
N GLU A 108 -3.40 -11.15 -6.84
CA GLU A 108 -4.46 -10.14 -6.86
C GLU A 108 -5.83 -10.77 -6.64
N ASP A 109 -6.74 -9.95 -6.15
CA ASP A 109 -8.16 -10.26 -6.12
C ASP A 109 -8.74 -9.83 -7.47
N PRO A 110 -9.07 -10.77 -8.36
CA PRO A 110 -9.51 -10.42 -9.71
C PRO A 110 -10.78 -9.55 -9.71
N ALA A 111 -11.66 -9.77 -8.75
CA ALA A 111 -12.92 -9.00 -8.67
C ALA A 111 -12.64 -7.53 -8.40
N ARG A 112 -11.70 -7.22 -7.49
CA ARG A 112 -11.38 -5.84 -7.16
C ARG A 112 -10.72 -5.10 -8.32
N PHE A 113 -9.81 -5.76 -9.03
CA PHE A 113 -9.17 -5.14 -10.19
C PHE A 113 -10.14 -5.01 -11.36
N ALA A 114 -10.96 -6.00 -11.61
CA ALA A 114 -11.93 -5.96 -12.71
C ALA A 114 -12.95 -4.84 -12.49
N ASP A 115 -13.39 -4.62 -11.24
CA ASP A 115 -14.35 -3.58 -10.92
C ASP A 115 -13.78 -2.17 -11.03
N ARG A 116 -12.47 -2.05 -11.00
CA ARG A 116 -11.78 -0.75 -11.06
C ARG A 116 -11.12 -0.58 -12.42
N LYS A 117 -11.91 -0.38 -13.41
CA LYS A 117 -11.50 -0.37 -14.84
C LYS A 117 -10.39 0.62 -15.15
N SER A 118 -10.12 1.57 -14.28
CA SER A 118 -9.08 2.55 -14.48
C SER A 118 -7.67 1.99 -14.41
N VAL A 119 -7.50 0.74 -14.00
CA VAL A 119 -6.19 0.11 -13.83
C VAL A 119 -5.64 -0.44 -15.13
N VAL A 120 -6.47 -0.73 -16.05
CA VAL A 120 -6.08 -1.35 -17.32
C VAL A 120 -5.34 -0.40 -18.24
#